data_dcfa0cf7e90b2393a66e4f81ded67585
#
_entry.id   dcfa0cf7e90b2393a66e4f81ded67585
#
_cell.length_a   1.000
_cell.length_b   1.000
_cell.length_c   1.000
_cell.angle_alpha   90.00
_cell.angle_beta   90.00
_cell.angle_gamma   90.00
#
_symmetry.space_group_name_H-M   'P 1'
#
loop_
_entity.id
_entity.type
_entity.pdbx_description
1 polymer ?
#
loop_
_entity_poly.entity_id
_entity_poly.type
_entity_poly.pdbx_seq_one_letter_code
_entity_poly.pdbx_strand_id
1 'polypeptide(L)'
;MPASVPVVPDRIRRLGRIHHVALIVRDLEESLEFWRDMLGLPVELILPIEHDRVTIAFLTVGESKVELVQPTDETTGVARFLASKGEGFHHVCFEVDNIAETLLRLELDGVELIDTAARKGAEGPVAFLHPRSCHGVLVELIEAPG
;
A
#
# COMPACT_ATOMS: atom_id res chain seq x y z
N MET A 1 20.39 30.28 0.70
CA MET A 1 20.68 29.09 -0.15
C MET A 1 20.17 27.85 0.51
N PRO A 2 19.36 27.06 -0.18
CA PRO A 2 19.00 25.76 0.36
C PRO A 2 20.25 24.88 0.46
N ALA A 3 20.30 24.05 1.47
CA ALA A 3 21.35 23.06 1.60
C ALA A 3 21.28 22.10 0.41
N SER A 4 22.43 21.63 -0.08
CA SER A 4 22.44 20.62 -1.12
C SER A 4 21.82 19.32 -0.61
N VAL A 5 20.95 18.71 -1.42
CA VAL A 5 20.36 17.41 -1.07
C VAL A 5 21.42 16.34 -1.25
N PRO A 6 21.69 15.52 -0.24
CA PRO A 6 22.65 14.44 -0.39
C PRO A 6 22.22 13.45 -1.48
N VAL A 7 23.20 12.88 -2.16
CA VAL A 7 22.93 11.81 -3.11
C VAL A 7 22.43 10.60 -2.36
N VAL A 8 21.31 10.02 -2.79
CA VAL A 8 20.77 8.81 -2.20
C VAL A 8 21.76 7.65 -2.45
N PRO A 9 22.20 6.93 -1.41
CA PRO A 9 23.05 5.78 -1.61
C PRO A 9 22.38 4.75 -2.51
N ASP A 10 23.16 4.13 -3.38
CA ASP A 10 22.65 3.15 -4.35
C ASP A 10 22.43 1.77 -3.71
N ARG A 11 21.85 1.75 -2.50
CA ARG A 11 21.57 0.52 -1.75
C ARG A 11 20.27 -0.13 -2.14
N ILE A 12 19.23 0.71 -2.25
CA ILE A 12 17.91 0.30 -2.67
C ILE A 12 17.73 1.00 -3.98
N ARG A 13 18.37 0.99 -4.88
CA ARG A 13 18.14 1.70 -6.07
C ARG A 13 16.94 2.58 -6.03
N ARG A 14 16.38 3.28 -6.48
CA ARG A 14 15.22 4.12 -6.32
C ARG A 14 13.95 3.33 -6.28
N LEU A 15 13.07 3.77 -5.42
CA LEU A 15 11.67 3.43 -5.54
C LEU A 15 11.16 4.02 -6.86
N GLY A 16 10.33 3.28 -7.59
CA GLY A 16 9.83 3.74 -8.89
C GLY A 16 8.83 4.87 -8.73
N ARG A 17 7.73 4.60 -8.05
CA ARG A 17 6.65 5.57 -7.84
C ARG A 17 5.81 5.14 -6.65
N ILE A 18 4.93 6.02 -6.21
CA ILE A 18 3.84 5.62 -5.33
C ILE A 18 2.85 4.85 -6.20
N HIS A 19 2.69 3.55 -5.91
CA HIS A 19 1.74 2.73 -6.63
C HIS A 19 0.32 3.08 -6.20
N HIS A 20 0.11 3.11 -4.88
CA HIS A 20 -1.19 3.50 -4.33
C HIS A 20 -1.09 3.96 -2.88
N VAL A 21 -2.14 4.65 -2.46
CA VAL A 21 -2.43 4.98 -1.07
C VAL A 21 -3.68 4.20 -0.70
N ALA A 22 -3.64 3.47 0.41
CA ALA A 22 -4.76 2.64 0.84
C ALA A 22 -5.52 3.28 2.00
N LEU A 23 -6.81 3.30 1.86
CA LEU A 23 -7.76 3.85 2.84
C LEU A 23 -8.74 2.76 3.25
N ILE A 24 -8.92 2.60 4.57
CA ILE A 24 -9.90 1.65 5.09
C ILE A 24 -11.26 2.36 5.15
N VAL A 25 -12.29 1.69 4.66
CA VAL A 25 -13.65 2.23 4.61
C VAL A 25 -14.64 1.21 5.17
N ARG A 26 -15.75 1.72 5.75
CA ARG A 26 -16.82 0.86 6.27
C ARG A 26 -17.69 0.30 5.18
N ASP A 27 -17.98 1.12 4.18
CA ASP A 27 -18.88 0.78 3.09
C ASP A 27 -18.30 1.29 1.79
N LEU A 28 -17.96 0.36 0.92
CA LEU A 28 -17.29 0.67 -0.34
C LEU A 28 -18.15 1.53 -1.25
N GLU A 29 -19.43 1.19 -1.40
CA GLU A 29 -20.33 1.96 -2.27
C GLU A 29 -20.54 3.38 -1.78
N GLU A 30 -20.71 3.55 -0.48
CA GLU A 30 -20.83 4.88 0.12
C GLU A 30 -19.56 5.70 -0.10
N SER A 31 -18.39 5.06 0.06
CA SER A 31 -17.11 5.72 -0.16
C SER A 31 -16.91 6.14 -1.62
N LEU A 32 -17.40 5.33 -2.55
CA LEU A 32 -17.33 5.63 -3.99
C LEU A 32 -18.17 6.86 -4.36
N GLU A 33 -19.22 7.15 -3.61
CA GLU A 33 -20.01 8.38 -3.84
C GLU A 33 -19.12 9.62 -3.69
N PHE A 34 -18.18 9.60 -2.74
CA PHE A 34 -17.23 10.69 -2.58
C PHE A 34 -16.09 10.61 -3.60
N TRP A 35 -15.37 9.50 -3.63
CA TRP A 35 -14.14 9.39 -4.41
C TRP A 35 -14.37 9.34 -5.91
N ARG A 36 -15.35 8.59 -6.34
CA ARG A 36 -15.70 8.46 -7.75
C ARG A 36 -16.60 9.59 -8.21
N ASP A 37 -17.73 9.82 -7.49
CA ASP A 37 -18.78 10.69 -7.98
C ASP A 37 -18.52 12.17 -7.70
N MET A 38 -18.04 12.51 -6.52
CA MET A 38 -17.75 13.91 -6.18
C MET A 38 -16.36 14.35 -6.65
N LEU A 39 -15.32 13.53 -6.43
CA LEU A 39 -13.97 13.88 -6.86
C LEU A 39 -13.70 13.51 -8.32
N GLY A 40 -14.50 12.67 -8.92
CA GLY A 40 -14.36 12.32 -10.33
C GLY A 40 -13.26 11.33 -10.64
N LEU A 41 -12.81 10.54 -9.68
CA LEU A 41 -11.76 9.56 -9.91
C LEU A 41 -12.34 8.32 -10.61
N PRO A 42 -11.79 7.92 -11.76
CA PRO A 42 -12.29 6.71 -12.44
C PRO A 42 -11.98 5.46 -11.65
N VAL A 43 -12.95 4.57 -11.55
CA VAL A 43 -12.74 3.25 -10.95
C VAL A 43 -12.08 2.36 -11.99
N GLU A 44 -10.92 1.83 -11.63
CA GLU A 44 -10.19 0.90 -12.49
C GLU A 44 -10.62 -0.54 -12.24
N LEU A 45 -10.87 -0.88 -10.97
CA LEU A 45 -11.09 -2.26 -10.56
C LEU A 45 -11.85 -2.29 -9.23
N ILE A 46 -12.84 -3.18 -9.13
CA ILE A 46 -13.45 -3.57 -7.85
C ILE A 46 -13.31 -5.08 -7.76
N LEU A 47 -12.71 -5.57 -6.69
CA LEU A 47 -12.34 -6.97 -6.56
C LEU A 47 -12.43 -7.46 -5.12
N PRO A 48 -13.15 -8.57 -4.87
CA PRO A 48 -13.03 -9.24 -3.59
C PRO A 48 -11.70 -10.01 -3.53
N ILE A 49 -10.99 -9.87 -2.42
CA ILE A 49 -9.77 -10.63 -2.15
C ILE A 49 -10.09 -11.54 -0.98
N GLU A 50 -10.50 -12.75 -1.28
CA GLU A 50 -11.06 -13.66 -0.28
C GLU A 50 -10.04 -14.08 0.78
N HIS A 51 -8.78 -14.34 0.39
CA HIS A 51 -7.77 -14.74 1.36
C HIS A 51 -7.40 -13.63 2.35
N ASP A 52 -7.58 -12.38 1.97
CA ASP A 52 -7.37 -11.22 2.86
C ASP A 52 -8.67 -10.76 3.53
N ARG A 53 -9.80 -11.34 3.12
CA ARG A 53 -11.15 -11.01 3.63
C ARG A 53 -11.45 -9.53 3.53
N VAL A 54 -11.23 -8.98 2.36
CA VAL A 54 -11.56 -7.59 2.02
C VAL A 54 -12.18 -7.52 0.63
N THR A 55 -12.91 -6.45 0.37
CA THR A 55 -13.24 -6.03 -0.99
C THR A 55 -12.53 -4.72 -1.23
N ILE A 56 -11.87 -4.60 -2.35
CA ILE A 56 -11.11 -3.41 -2.69
C ILE A 56 -11.65 -2.72 -3.92
N ALA A 57 -11.38 -1.42 -4.03
CA ALA A 57 -11.54 -0.66 -5.25
C ALA A 57 -10.26 0.13 -5.51
N PHE A 58 -9.75 0.04 -6.73
CA PHE A 58 -8.69 0.93 -7.19
C PHE A 58 -9.27 2.04 -8.04
N LEU A 59 -8.92 3.28 -7.71
CA LEU A 59 -9.29 4.46 -8.49
C LEU A 59 -8.02 5.10 -9.02
N THR A 60 -8.04 5.49 -10.29
CA THR A 60 -6.87 6.04 -10.97
C THR A 60 -6.66 7.51 -10.59
N VAL A 61 -5.43 7.85 -10.22
CA VAL A 61 -5.01 9.23 -9.95
C VAL A 61 -3.69 9.46 -10.70
N GLY A 62 -3.75 9.96 -11.93
CA GLY A 62 -2.55 10.06 -12.76
C GLY A 62 -1.90 8.70 -12.95
N GLU A 63 -0.63 8.57 -12.56
CA GLU A 63 0.10 7.30 -12.62
C GLU A 63 -0.04 6.48 -11.34
N SER A 64 -0.68 7.02 -10.33
CA SER A 64 -0.89 6.37 -9.03
C SER A 64 -2.34 5.97 -8.86
N LYS A 65 -2.66 5.38 -7.72
CA LYS A 65 -4.02 4.92 -7.40
C LYS A 65 -4.37 5.23 -5.96
N VAL A 66 -5.66 5.39 -5.73
CA VAL A 66 -6.25 5.29 -4.40
C VAL A 66 -6.87 3.91 -4.28
N GLU A 67 -6.54 3.18 -3.23
CA GLU A 67 -7.17 1.90 -2.94
C GLU A 67 -8.14 2.10 -1.77
N LEU A 68 -9.40 1.77 -1.98
CA LEU A 68 -10.38 1.71 -0.92
C LEU A 68 -10.50 0.26 -0.48
N VAL A 69 -10.43 0.02 0.82
CA VAL A 69 -10.40 -1.35 1.37
C VAL A 69 -11.52 -1.49 2.39
N GLN A 70 -12.47 -2.37 2.07
CA GLN A 70 -13.58 -2.69 2.97
C GLN A 70 -13.37 -4.08 3.54
N PRO A 71 -13.23 -4.23 4.87
CA PRO A 71 -13.15 -5.56 5.46
C PRO A 71 -14.48 -6.31 5.34
N THR A 72 -14.40 -7.59 5.01
CA THR A 72 -15.58 -8.47 4.89
C THR A 72 -15.71 -9.44 6.05
N ASP A 73 -14.81 -9.36 7.03
CA ASP A 73 -14.75 -10.24 8.19
C ASP A 73 -14.24 -9.45 9.39
N GLU A 74 -14.83 -9.63 10.55
CA GLU A 74 -14.50 -8.86 11.75
C GLU A 74 -13.21 -9.31 12.45
N THR A 75 -12.63 -10.44 12.04
CA THR A 75 -11.47 -11.04 12.72
C THR A 75 -10.12 -10.62 12.16
N THR A 76 -10.08 -9.83 11.10
CA THR A 76 -8.83 -9.44 10.45
C THR A 76 -8.19 -8.20 11.08
N GLY A 77 -6.90 -8.00 10.76
CA GLY A 77 -6.20 -6.78 11.18
C GLY A 77 -6.81 -5.51 10.61
N VAL A 78 -7.29 -5.56 9.36
CA VAL A 78 -7.99 -4.44 8.71
C VAL A 78 -9.28 -4.10 9.45
N ALA A 79 -10.06 -5.13 9.83
CA ALA A 79 -11.28 -4.94 10.59
C ALA A 79 -11.00 -4.34 11.97
N ARG A 80 -9.93 -4.80 12.64
CA ARG A 80 -9.50 -4.24 13.93
C ARG A 80 -9.06 -2.79 13.80
N PHE A 81 -8.35 -2.46 12.71
CA PHE A 81 -7.99 -1.08 12.42
C PHE A 81 -9.23 -0.20 12.32
N LEU A 82 -10.22 -0.63 11.53
CA LEU A 82 -11.46 0.11 11.34
C LEU A 82 -12.20 0.30 12.69
N ALA A 83 -12.27 -0.74 13.49
CA ALA A 83 -12.96 -0.70 14.78
C ALA A 83 -12.28 0.25 15.77
N SER A 84 -10.94 0.29 15.77
CA SER A 84 -10.19 1.07 16.76
C SER A 84 -9.87 2.49 16.30
N LYS A 85 -9.58 2.69 15.02
CA LYS A 85 -9.15 4.00 14.49
C LYS A 85 -10.18 4.66 13.60
N GLY A 86 -11.19 3.92 13.14
CA GLY A 86 -12.16 4.42 12.20
C GLY A 86 -11.64 4.40 10.77
N GLU A 87 -12.40 5.02 9.87
CA GLU A 87 -12.02 5.13 8.46
C GLU A 87 -10.79 6.02 8.29
N GLY A 88 -9.98 5.73 7.30
CA GLY A 88 -8.89 6.61 6.93
C GLY A 88 -7.64 5.88 6.42
N PHE A 89 -6.54 6.62 6.40
CA PHE A 89 -5.27 6.16 5.86
C PHE A 89 -4.78 4.89 6.56
N HIS A 90 -4.39 3.90 5.77
CA HIS A 90 -3.85 2.64 6.27
C HIS A 90 -2.39 2.44 5.88
N HIS A 91 -2.07 2.57 4.60
CA HIS A 91 -0.69 2.38 4.15
C HIS A 91 -0.42 3.09 2.83
N VAL A 92 0.86 3.24 2.52
CA VAL A 92 1.35 3.69 1.22
C VAL A 92 2.16 2.56 0.58
N CYS A 93 1.97 2.36 -0.71
CA CYS A 93 2.66 1.33 -1.47
C CYS A 93 3.59 1.96 -2.49
N PHE A 94 4.85 1.52 -2.49
CA PHE A 94 5.86 1.95 -3.45
C PHE A 94 6.23 0.82 -4.40
N GLU A 95 6.48 1.19 -5.64
CA GLU A 95 6.91 0.25 -6.68
C GLU A 95 8.42 0.07 -6.65
N VAL A 96 8.87 -1.18 -6.73
CA VAL A 96 10.29 -1.55 -6.79
C VAL A 96 10.53 -2.45 -8.01
N ASP A 97 11.77 -2.49 -8.49
CA ASP A 97 12.13 -3.32 -9.65
C ASP A 97 12.23 -4.80 -9.29
N ASN A 98 12.82 -5.11 -8.14
CA ASN A 98 13.04 -6.48 -7.69
C ASN A 98 12.75 -6.55 -6.19
N ILE A 99 11.58 -7.10 -5.85
CA ILE A 99 11.14 -7.08 -4.46
C ILE A 99 11.98 -8.01 -3.57
N ALA A 100 12.42 -9.16 -4.08
CA ALA A 100 13.24 -10.07 -3.28
C ALA A 100 14.58 -9.44 -2.90
N GLU A 101 15.23 -8.79 -3.84
CA GLU A 101 16.48 -8.08 -3.59
C GLU A 101 16.27 -6.90 -2.65
N THR A 102 15.20 -6.14 -2.85
CA THR A 102 14.90 -4.99 -2.00
C THR A 102 14.67 -5.41 -0.55
N LEU A 103 13.89 -6.46 -0.33
CA LEU A 103 13.64 -6.98 1.03
C LEU A 103 14.93 -7.45 1.69
N LEU A 104 15.79 -8.14 0.96
CA LEU A 104 17.07 -8.60 1.50
C LEU A 104 17.95 -7.41 1.91
N ARG A 105 18.05 -6.40 1.08
CA ARG A 105 18.84 -5.20 1.38
C ARG A 105 18.31 -4.43 2.58
N LEU A 106 16.99 -4.29 2.66
CA LEU A 106 16.36 -3.61 3.79
C LEU A 106 16.61 -4.36 5.10
N GLU A 107 16.49 -5.68 5.08
CA GLU A 107 16.77 -6.49 6.25
C GLU A 107 18.22 -6.39 6.69
N LEU A 108 19.15 -6.42 5.75
CA LEU A 108 20.59 -6.24 6.03
C LEU A 108 20.87 -4.84 6.60
N ASP A 109 20.10 -3.85 6.24
CA ASP A 109 20.22 -2.48 6.77
C ASP A 109 19.47 -2.28 8.09
N GLY A 110 18.88 -3.33 8.65
CA GLY A 110 18.23 -3.29 9.95
C GLY A 110 16.75 -2.94 9.94
N VAL A 111 16.12 -2.92 8.78
CA VAL A 111 14.68 -2.68 8.67
C VAL A 111 13.92 -3.95 9.08
N GLU A 112 12.96 -3.79 9.98
CA GLU A 112 12.10 -4.90 10.38
C GLU A 112 11.03 -5.13 9.32
N LEU A 113 10.94 -6.37 8.82
CA LEU A 113 9.98 -6.75 7.80
C LEU A 113 8.79 -7.46 8.45
N ILE A 114 7.57 -7.16 7.98
CA ILE A 114 6.41 -7.99 8.29
C ILE A 114 6.45 -9.22 7.41
N ASP A 115 6.67 -9.02 6.12
CA ASP A 115 6.83 -10.11 5.17
C ASP A 115 8.30 -10.24 4.79
N THR A 116 8.93 -11.35 5.16
CA THR A 116 10.33 -11.62 4.79
C THR A 116 10.47 -12.10 3.36
N ALA A 117 9.38 -12.54 2.77
CA ALA A 117 9.28 -12.91 1.36
C ALA A 117 8.01 -12.31 0.78
N ALA A 118 8.04 -11.98 -0.50
CA ALA A 118 6.87 -11.43 -1.18
C ALA A 118 5.74 -12.44 -1.23
N ARG A 119 4.51 -11.93 -1.14
CA ARG A 119 3.29 -12.72 -1.30
C ARG A 119 2.47 -12.15 -2.44
N LYS A 120 1.48 -12.90 -2.88
CA LYS A 120 0.64 -12.50 -4.00
C LYS A 120 -0.30 -11.37 -3.59
N GLY A 121 -0.20 -10.23 -4.26
CA GLY A 121 -1.14 -9.13 -4.14
C GLY A 121 -2.07 -9.06 -5.34
N ALA A 122 -2.99 -8.10 -5.31
CA ALA A 122 -3.97 -7.91 -6.38
C ALA A 122 -3.32 -7.59 -7.73
N GLU A 123 -2.21 -6.86 -7.72
CA GLU A 123 -1.56 -6.39 -8.95
C GLU A 123 -0.09 -6.79 -9.04
N GLY A 124 0.35 -7.77 -8.29
CA GLY A 124 1.71 -8.28 -8.33
C GLY A 124 2.24 -8.70 -6.96
N PRO A 125 3.50 -9.15 -6.91
CA PRO A 125 4.12 -9.54 -5.64
C PRO A 125 4.25 -8.34 -4.71
N VAL A 126 3.85 -8.50 -3.45
CA VAL A 126 3.85 -7.45 -2.44
C VAL A 126 4.50 -7.91 -1.14
N ALA A 127 4.96 -6.97 -0.35
CA ALA A 127 5.46 -7.22 1.00
C ALA A 127 5.31 -5.97 1.85
N PHE A 128 5.03 -6.16 3.14
CA PHE A 128 4.93 -5.06 4.10
C PHE A 128 6.16 -4.94 4.96
N LEU A 129 6.57 -3.70 5.23
CA LEU A 129 7.60 -3.34 6.19
C LEU A 129 6.92 -2.96 7.51
N HIS A 130 7.57 -3.30 8.64
CA HIS A 130 7.00 -3.00 9.94
C HIS A 130 7.01 -1.48 10.21
N PRO A 131 5.90 -0.89 10.66
CA PRO A 131 5.85 0.56 10.91
C PRO A 131 6.91 1.06 11.88
N ARG A 132 7.37 0.20 12.80
CA ARG A 132 8.43 0.56 13.75
C ARG A 132 9.72 1.01 13.06
N SER A 133 10.02 0.45 11.90
CA SER A 133 11.19 0.83 11.11
C SER A 133 10.91 1.95 10.12
N CYS A 134 9.65 2.35 9.99
CA CYS A 134 9.21 3.34 8.99
C CYS A 134 8.60 4.57 9.64
N HIS A 135 9.05 4.90 10.85
CA HIS A 135 8.59 6.08 11.60
C HIS A 135 7.07 6.14 11.80
N GLY A 136 6.46 4.97 12.03
CA GLY A 136 5.04 4.86 12.32
C GLY A 136 4.15 4.66 11.11
N VAL A 137 4.72 4.64 9.91
CA VAL A 137 3.95 4.45 8.68
C VAL A 137 4.04 2.99 8.23
N LEU A 138 2.89 2.38 7.95
CA LEU A 138 2.86 1.07 7.32
C LEU A 138 3.21 1.23 5.84
N VAL A 139 4.32 0.64 5.43
CA VAL A 139 4.83 0.74 4.06
C VAL A 139 4.68 -0.61 3.37
N GLU A 140 4.10 -0.58 2.19
CA GLU A 140 4.01 -1.74 1.30
C GLU A 140 4.93 -1.53 0.11
N LEU A 141 5.53 -2.60 -0.37
CA LEU A 141 6.28 -2.61 -1.61
C LEU A 141 5.57 -3.52 -2.60
N ILE A 142 5.60 -3.15 -3.87
CA ILE A 142 5.07 -3.97 -4.96
C ILE A 142 6.13 -4.05 -6.06
N GLU A 143 6.28 -5.24 -6.65
CA GLU A 143 7.21 -5.40 -7.76
C GLU A 143 6.58 -4.86 -9.04
N ALA A 144 7.32 -4.00 -9.72
CA ALA A 144 6.88 -3.47 -11.00
C ALA A 144 6.76 -4.59 -12.04
N PRO A 145 5.79 -4.52 -12.96
CA PRO A 145 5.73 -5.46 -14.07
C PRO A 145 7.02 -5.39 -14.87
N GLY A 146 7.56 -6.56 -15.19
CA GLY A 146 8.83 -6.70 -15.91
C GLY A 146 8.81 -6.26 -17.34
#